data_b2f5796973175c46ce1e830a1ee8e50b
#
_entry.id   b2f5796973175c46ce1e830a1ee8e50b
#
_cell.length_a   1.000
_cell.length_b   1.000
_cell.length_c   1.000
_cell.angle_alpha   90.00
_cell.angle_beta   90.00
_cell.angle_gamma   90.00
#
_symmetry.space_group_name_H-M   'P 1'
#
loop_
_entity.id
_entity.type
_entity.pdbx_description
1 polymer ?
#
loop_
_entity_poly.entity_id
_entity_poly.type
_entity_poly.pdbx_seq_one_letter_code
_entity_poly.pdbx_strand_id
1 'polypeptide(L)'
;MSRRLFFWHTKVLQFGISQINLEIHSLIRNFALCMVLNWIWVGFFIIAFVMALVKLVFLGDFEVFPAMMDSTFASSKTAFEISLGLTGVLSLWLGIMKIGEKGGVVNVLARVLSPIFTKLFPDIPKGHPVTGSIFMNIAANMLGLDNAATPLGLKAMEQLQEVKNEKLKVKREAGEISESEFQDLKVTASNPMIMFLVLNTSGLTLIPISIMVYRAQLGAAQPTDIFIPILLATFFSTLAGIIITSLFQKINLLNRTILLTLGGAAVLVATIIWGFGQLDSVLMNKVSTSAANIMLMLIIIAFILAGIRKKVNVYDAFIEGAKDGFTTAVRIIPYLVAILVGIGVFRASGAMDMLIDGIRWSVEACGANSDFVGALPTALMKPLSGSGARGMMVDAMTTYGADSFIGRLSCIFQGSTDTTFYILAVYFGSVGIRYTRHAVTCGLMADAAGIVAALVIAGMFFG
;
A
#
# COMPACT_ATOMS: atom_id res chain seq x y z
N MET A 1 35.35 -49.73 -9.24
CA MET A 1 35.52 -48.25 -9.25
C MET A 1 34.46 -47.54 -10.10
N SER A 2 33.89 -48.17 -11.14
CA SER A 2 32.97 -47.50 -12.08
C SER A 2 31.54 -47.25 -11.56
N ARG A 3 30.97 -48.08 -10.64
CA ARG A 3 29.60 -47.91 -10.11
C ARG A 3 29.44 -46.75 -9.12
N ARG A 4 30.48 -46.35 -8.38
CA ARG A 4 30.45 -45.20 -7.45
C ARG A 4 30.54 -43.86 -8.18
N LEU A 5 31.24 -43.77 -9.28
CA LEU A 5 31.33 -42.57 -10.11
C LEU A 5 29.99 -42.29 -10.85
N PHE A 6 29.29 -43.34 -11.31
CA PHE A 6 28.00 -43.20 -11.97
C PHE A 6 26.91 -42.72 -10.99
N PHE A 7 26.94 -43.19 -9.74
CA PHE A 7 26.00 -42.77 -8.68
C PHE A 7 26.25 -41.32 -8.22
N TRP A 8 27.50 -40.87 -8.29
CA TRP A 8 27.86 -39.49 -7.96
C TRP A 8 27.44 -38.52 -9.06
N HIS A 9 27.64 -38.91 -10.33
CA HIS A 9 27.20 -38.10 -11.48
C HIS A 9 25.70 -37.97 -11.59
N THR A 10 24.93 -39.01 -11.30
CA THR A 10 23.46 -38.94 -11.30
C THR A 10 22.92 -38.11 -10.14
N LYS A 11 23.52 -38.15 -8.96
CA LYS A 11 23.13 -37.29 -7.84
C LYS A 11 23.47 -35.82 -8.09
N VAL A 12 24.60 -35.50 -8.66
CA VAL A 12 25.02 -34.13 -9.01
C VAL A 12 24.14 -33.56 -10.12
N LEU A 13 23.80 -34.37 -11.13
CA LEU A 13 22.86 -33.99 -12.19
C LEU A 13 21.43 -33.80 -11.68
N GLN A 14 20.92 -34.70 -10.82
CA GLN A 14 19.61 -34.52 -10.19
C GLN A 14 19.54 -33.31 -9.27
N PHE A 15 20.62 -33.02 -8.53
CA PHE A 15 20.71 -31.84 -7.69
C PHE A 15 20.78 -30.56 -8.52
N GLY A 16 21.55 -30.57 -9.62
CA GLY A 16 21.62 -29.45 -10.59
C GLY A 16 20.29 -29.19 -11.29
N ILE A 17 19.60 -30.23 -11.75
CA ILE A 17 18.28 -30.09 -12.39
C ILE A 17 17.20 -29.63 -11.39
N SER A 18 17.24 -30.11 -10.13
CA SER A 18 16.35 -29.66 -9.07
C SER A 18 16.59 -28.19 -8.70
N GLN A 19 17.84 -27.74 -8.65
CA GLN A 19 18.19 -26.33 -8.43
C GLN A 19 17.75 -25.44 -9.58
N ILE A 20 17.99 -25.86 -10.82
CA ILE A 20 17.58 -25.12 -12.03
C ILE A 20 16.04 -25.04 -12.09
N ASN A 21 15.31 -26.12 -11.80
CA ASN A 21 13.85 -26.09 -11.74
C ASN A 21 13.32 -25.20 -10.60
N LEU A 22 13.96 -25.20 -9.42
CA LEU A 22 13.63 -24.31 -8.32
C LEU A 22 13.92 -22.84 -8.66
N GLU A 23 15.02 -22.57 -9.35
CA GLU A 23 15.34 -21.21 -9.84
C GLU A 23 14.34 -20.75 -10.91
N ILE A 24 14.02 -21.60 -11.86
CA ILE A 24 13.00 -21.31 -12.90
C ILE A 24 11.64 -21.09 -12.26
N HIS A 25 11.18 -21.94 -11.32
CA HIS A 25 9.92 -21.74 -10.62
C HIS A 25 9.89 -20.49 -9.74
N SER A 26 11.01 -20.10 -9.11
CA SER A 26 11.10 -18.87 -8.33
C SER A 26 11.16 -17.64 -9.23
N LEU A 27 11.87 -17.71 -10.36
CA LEU A 27 11.91 -16.68 -11.40
C LEU A 27 10.52 -16.52 -12.03
N ILE A 28 9.85 -17.60 -12.40
CA ILE A 28 8.49 -17.57 -12.97
C ILE A 28 7.50 -16.98 -11.94
N ARG A 29 7.61 -17.33 -10.66
CA ARG A 29 6.72 -16.81 -9.61
C ARG A 29 6.97 -15.35 -9.29
N ASN A 30 8.23 -14.91 -9.18
CA ASN A 30 8.59 -13.50 -9.00
C ASN A 30 8.31 -12.69 -10.27
N PHE A 31 8.51 -13.29 -11.45
CA PHE A 31 8.17 -12.70 -12.74
C PHE A 31 6.65 -12.60 -12.89
N ALA A 32 5.87 -13.61 -12.46
CA ALA A 32 4.42 -13.56 -12.46
C ALA A 32 3.86 -12.46 -11.55
N LEU A 33 4.43 -12.26 -10.36
CA LEU A 33 4.00 -11.19 -9.44
C LEU A 33 4.33 -9.78 -9.96
N CYS A 34 5.50 -9.59 -10.56
CA CYS A 34 5.85 -8.33 -11.25
C CYS A 34 5.04 -8.11 -12.53
N MET A 35 4.49 -9.16 -13.14
CA MET A 35 3.74 -9.08 -14.39
C MET A 35 2.22 -8.96 -14.21
N VAL A 36 1.68 -9.04 -12.98
CA VAL A 36 0.21 -8.95 -12.76
C VAL A 36 -0.35 -7.66 -13.34
N LEU A 37 0.27 -6.51 -13.06
CA LEU A 37 -0.17 -5.24 -13.62
C LEU A 37 -0.08 -5.21 -15.15
N ASN A 38 0.97 -5.81 -15.73
CA ASN A 38 1.12 -5.93 -17.18
C ASN A 38 -0.03 -6.74 -17.80
N TRP A 39 -0.38 -7.89 -17.21
CA TRP A 39 -1.48 -8.71 -17.70
C TRP A 39 -2.85 -8.04 -17.53
N ILE A 40 -3.07 -7.32 -16.43
CA ILE A 40 -4.28 -6.53 -16.22
C ILE A 40 -4.36 -5.43 -17.29
N TRP A 41 -3.27 -4.68 -17.50
CA TRP A 41 -3.21 -3.62 -18.48
C TRP A 41 -3.44 -4.12 -19.92
N VAL A 42 -2.78 -5.21 -20.30
CA VAL A 42 -3.00 -5.89 -21.60
C VAL A 42 -4.45 -6.39 -21.67
N GLY A 43 -4.98 -6.93 -20.58
CA GLY A 43 -6.36 -7.39 -20.48
C GLY A 43 -7.37 -6.29 -20.75
N PHE A 44 -7.14 -5.05 -20.29
CA PHE A 44 -8.02 -3.93 -20.57
C PHE A 44 -8.19 -3.70 -22.07
N PHE A 45 -7.12 -3.73 -22.85
CA PHE A 45 -7.18 -3.53 -24.30
C PHE A 45 -7.79 -4.73 -25.02
N ILE A 46 -7.38 -5.96 -24.68
CA ILE A 46 -7.87 -7.16 -25.37
C ILE A 46 -9.37 -7.35 -25.10
N ILE A 47 -9.80 -7.26 -23.85
CA ILE A 47 -11.21 -7.44 -23.49
C ILE A 47 -12.05 -6.31 -24.11
N ALA A 48 -11.56 -5.07 -24.03
CA ALA A 48 -12.24 -3.92 -24.66
C ALA A 48 -12.42 -4.12 -26.16
N PHE A 49 -11.38 -4.57 -26.86
CA PHE A 49 -11.43 -4.86 -28.29
C PHE A 49 -12.44 -5.96 -28.64
N VAL A 50 -12.43 -7.07 -27.87
CA VAL A 50 -13.39 -8.16 -28.05
C VAL A 50 -14.82 -7.68 -27.79
N MET A 51 -15.04 -6.93 -26.72
CA MET A 51 -16.36 -6.35 -26.43
C MET A 51 -16.84 -5.40 -27.51
N ALA A 52 -15.95 -4.55 -28.04
CA ALA A 52 -16.27 -3.65 -29.14
C ALA A 52 -16.64 -4.43 -30.41
N LEU A 53 -15.93 -5.53 -30.73
CA LEU A 53 -16.30 -6.41 -31.84
C LEU A 53 -17.67 -7.07 -31.65
N VAL A 54 -17.96 -7.53 -30.43
CA VAL A 54 -19.28 -8.10 -30.11
C VAL A 54 -20.38 -7.06 -30.30
N LYS A 55 -20.20 -5.83 -29.81
CA LYS A 55 -21.16 -4.74 -29.99
C LYS A 55 -21.34 -4.39 -31.47
N LEU A 56 -20.25 -4.27 -32.23
CA LEU A 56 -20.31 -3.99 -33.64
C LEU A 56 -21.08 -5.05 -34.45
N VAL A 57 -20.74 -6.34 -34.22
CA VAL A 57 -21.26 -7.45 -35.04
C VAL A 57 -22.69 -7.83 -34.63
N PHE A 58 -23.00 -7.86 -33.34
CA PHE A 58 -24.30 -8.37 -32.87
C PHE A 58 -25.30 -7.27 -32.53
N LEU A 59 -24.83 -6.06 -32.17
CA LEU A 59 -25.69 -4.92 -31.83
C LEU A 59 -25.71 -3.83 -32.92
N GLY A 60 -24.82 -3.90 -33.91
CA GLY A 60 -24.71 -2.90 -34.95
C GLY A 60 -24.17 -1.54 -34.46
N ASP A 61 -23.44 -1.55 -33.33
CA ASP A 61 -22.88 -0.33 -32.73
C ASP A 61 -21.59 0.08 -33.45
N PHE A 62 -21.71 0.96 -34.46
CA PHE A 62 -20.59 1.49 -35.24
C PHE A 62 -19.83 2.60 -34.47
N GLU A 63 -20.39 3.17 -33.40
CA GLU A 63 -19.78 4.26 -32.65
C GLU A 63 -18.80 3.76 -31.56
N VAL A 64 -18.78 2.47 -31.25
CA VAL A 64 -17.95 1.92 -30.17
C VAL A 64 -16.45 2.13 -30.44
N PHE A 65 -15.95 1.90 -31.65
CA PHE A 65 -14.53 2.11 -31.97
C PHE A 65 -14.14 3.59 -32.00
N PRO A 66 -14.90 4.50 -32.65
CA PRO A 66 -14.73 5.95 -32.48
C PRO A 66 -14.66 6.35 -31.01
N ALA A 67 -15.62 5.95 -30.18
CA ALA A 67 -15.65 6.26 -28.74
C ALA A 67 -14.42 5.77 -27.98
N MET A 68 -13.92 4.57 -28.29
CA MET A 68 -12.67 4.05 -27.71
C MET A 68 -11.45 4.89 -28.12
N MET A 69 -11.35 5.32 -29.37
CA MET A 69 -10.26 6.18 -29.84
C MET A 69 -10.32 7.55 -29.19
N ASP A 70 -11.48 8.17 -29.14
CA ASP A 70 -11.70 9.46 -28.47
C ASP A 70 -11.35 9.36 -26.98
N SER A 71 -11.74 8.28 -26.30
CA SER A 71 -11.39 8.02 -24.93
C SER A 71 -9.87 7.90 -24.74
N THR A 72 -9.14 7.32 -25.70
CA THR A 72 -7.68 7.22 -25.65
C THR A 72 -7.03 8.61 -25.59
N PHE A 73 -7.44 9.52 -26.47
CA PHE A 73 -6.90 10.88 -26.50
C PHE A 73 -7.34 11.70 -25.29
N ALA A 74 -8.63 11.63 -24.92
CA ALA A 74 -9.17 12.31 -23.75
C ALA A 74 -8.49 11.88 -22.45
N SER A 75 -8.34 10.57 -22.23
CA SER A 75 -7.67 10.02 -21.04
C SER A 75 -6.19 10.42 -20.98
N SER A 76 -5.49 10.43 -22.12
CA SER A 76 -4.10 10.86 -22.18
C SER A 76 -3.94 12.34 -21.81
N LYS A 77 -4.80 13.21 -22.33
CA LYS A 77 -4.86 14.64 -21.98
C LYS A 77 -5.16 14.83 -20.50
N THR A 78 -6.20 14.19 -20.00
CA THR A 78 -6.61 14.25 -18.58
C THR A 78 -5.48 13.79 -17.65
N ALA A 79 -4.77 12.71 -17.98
CA ALA A 79 -3.63 12.22 -17.20
C ALA A 79 -2.52 13.27 -17.08
N PHE A 80 -2.21 13.95 -18.19
CA PHE A 80 -1.21 15.01 -18.20
C PHE A 80 -1.66 16.23 -17.38
N GLU A 81 -2.89 16.70 -17.59
CA GLU A 81 -3.45 17.86 -16.88
C GLU A 81 -3.50 17.63 -15.38
N ILE A 82 -3.94 16.45 -14.93
CA ILE A 82 -3.91 16.06 -13.52
C ILE A 82 -2.48 16.10 -12.99
N SER A 83 -1.52 15.49 -13.68
CA SER A 83 -0.13 15.44 -13.24
C SER A 83 0.50 16.83 -13.14
N LEU A 84 0.18 17.72 -14.08
CA LEU A 84 0.63 19.11 -14.05
C LEU A 84 0.07 19.85 -12.83
N GLY A 85 -1.22 19.71 -12.57
CA GLY A 85 -1.87 20.32 -11.40
C GLY A 85 -1.37 19.78 -10.06
N LEU A 86 -0.96 18.49 -10.01
CA LEU A 86 -0.35 17.91 -8.82
C LEU A 86 0.98 18.57 -8.44
N THR A 87 1.70 19.15 -9.38
CA THR A 87 3.07 19.67 -9.18
C THR A 87 3.16 20.67 -8.03
N GLY A 88 2.25 21.68 -8.00
CA GLY A 88 2.27 22.70 -6.94
C GLY A 88 1.97 22.14 -5.57
N VAL A 89 0.95 21.30 -5.45
CA VAL A 89 0.51 20.77 -4.16
C VAL A 89 1.49 19.70 -3.63
N LEU A 90 2.04 18.86 -4.50
CA LEU A 90 3.12 17.93 -4.12
C LEU A 90 4.38 18.68 -3.68
N SER A 91 4.76 19.76 -4.38
CA SER A 91 5.90 20.59 -3.97
C SER A 91 5.68 21.21 -2.61
N LEU A 92 4.49 21.75 -2.32
CA LEU A 92 4.13 22.27 -1.01
C LEU A 92 4.33 21.23 0.10
N TRP A 93 3.68 20.07 -0.06
CA TRP A 93 3.68 19.06 0.99
C TRP A 93 5.04 18.39 1.16
N LEU A 94 5.75 18.03 0.09
CA LEU A 94 7.10 17.45 0.21
C LEU A 94 8.11 18.46 0.74
N GLY A 95 7.91 19.78 0.48
CA GLY A 95 8.67 20.84 1.12
C GLY A 95 8.48 20.86 2.64
N ILE A 96 7.22 20.83 3.11
CA ILE A 96 6.90 20.78 4.55
C ILE A 96 7.44 19.48 5.18
N MET A 97 7.27 18.34 4.52
CA MET A 97 7.77 17.05 5.00
C MET A 97 9.29 17.04 5.15
N LYS A 98 10.03 17.68 4.23
CA LYS A 98 11.49 17.81 4.30
C LYS A 98 11.96 18.62 5.51
N ILE A 99 11.21 19.66 5.88
CA ILE A 99 11.47 20.40 7.13
C ILE A 99 11.34 19.47 8.34
N GLY A 100 10.24 18.69 8.40
CA GLY A 100 9.99 17.73 9.48
C GLY A 100 11.06 16.63 9.56
N GLU A 101 11.48 16.09 8.41
CA GLU A 101 12.56 15.11 8.29
C GLU A 101 13.87 15.65 8.89
N LYS A 102 14.34 16.82 8.40
CA LYS A 102 15.54 17.48 8.90
C LYS A 102 15.40 17.96 10.35
N GLY A 103 14.18 18.32 10.75
CA GLY A 103 13.82 18.66 12.13
C GLY A 103 13.85 17.46 13.09
N GLY A 104 14.00 16.24 12.57
CA GLY A 104 14.11 15.01 13.34
C GLY A 104 12.78 14.46 13.85
N VAL A 105 11.66 14.84 13.26
CA VAL A 105 10.32 14.33 13.63
C VAL A 105 10.23 12.83 13.47
N VAL A 106 10.83 12.26 12.40
CA VAL A 106 10.90 10.81 12.18
C VAL A 106 11.55 10.10 13.38
N ASN A 107 12.65 10.65 13.90
CA ASN A 107 13.35 10.10 15.08
C ASN A 107 12.49 10.16 16.35
N VAL A 108 11.70 11.22 16.53
CA VAL A 108 10.79 11.36 17.68
C VAL A 108 9.69 10.29 17.58
N LEU A 109 9.05 10.16 16.42
CA LEU A 109 8.00 9.19 16.20
C LEU A 109 8.52 7.74 16.35
N ALA A 110 9.68 7.42 15.78
CA ALA A 110 10.33 6.14 15.95
C ALA A 110 10.59 5.79 17.43
N ARG A 111 10.97 6.79 18.25
CA ARG A 111 11.18 6.60 19.69
C ARG A 111 9.86 6.35 20.44
N VAL A 112 8.79 7.05 20.08
CA VAL A 112 7.46 6.85 20.66
C VAL A 112 6.92 5.44 20.34
N LEU A 113 7.17 4.96 19.13
CA LEU A 113 6.72 3.64 18.67
C LEU A 113 7.58 2.47 19.22
N SER A 114 8.84 2.74 19.62
CA SER A 114 9.81 1.73 20.05
C SER A 114 9.29 0.75 21.11
N PRO A 115 8.55 1.14 22.16
CA PRO A 115 8.12 0.20 23.21
C PRO A 115 7.22 -0.92 22.72
N ILE A 116 6.30 -0.62 21.81
CA ILE A 116 5.38 -1.63 21.24
C ILE A 116 6.11 -2.51 20.22
N PHE A 117 6.87 -1.90 19.30
CA PHE A 117 7.51 -2.65 18.24
C PHE A 117 8.59 -3.59 18.76
N THR A 118 9.31 -3.24 19.83
CA THR A 118 10.26 -4.16 20.49
C THR A 118 9.59 -5.47 20.94
N LYS A 119 8.30 -5.43 21.27
CA LYS A 119 7.53 -6.61 21.68
C LYS A 119 6.97 -7.41 20.50
N LEU A 120 6.77 -6.77 19.37
CA LEU A 120 6.34 -7.42 18.12
C LEU A 120 7.49 -8.14 17.39
N PHE A 121 8.75 -7.87 17.78
CA PHE A 121 9.95 -8.48 17.19
C PHE A 121 10.79 -9.25 18.25
N PRO A 122 10.23 -10.27 18.92
CA PRO A 122 10.91 -10.96 20.01
C PRO A 122 12.19 -11.69 19.57
N ASP A 123 12.29 -12.07 18.30
CA ASP A 123 13.42 -12.77 17.72
C ASP A 123 14.64 -11.87 17.43
N ILE A 124 14.49 -10.55 17.55
CA ILE A 124 15.60 -9.61 17.33
C ILE A 124 16.38 -9.45 18.65
N PRO A 125 17.72 -9.57 18.63
CA PRO A 125 18.54 -9.32 19.81
C PRO A 125 18.34 -7.88 20.35
N LYS A 126 18.29 -7.75 21.68
CA LYS A 126 18.13 -6.42 22.32
C LYS A 126 19.30 -5.50 21.94
N GLY A 127 18.99 -4.29 21.54
CA GLY A 127 19.99 -3.28 21.16
C GLY A 127 20.58 -3.47 19.75
N HIS A 128 20.09 -4.43 18.96
CA HIS A 128 20.56 -4.59 17.58
C HIS A 128 20.16 -3.39 16.70
N PRO A 129 21.05 -2.89 15.82
CA PRO A 129 20.80 -1.71 14.97
C PRO A 129 19.56 -1.83 14.07
N VAL A 130 19.18 -3.04 13.66
CA VAL A 130 17.98 -3.32 12.84
C VAL A 130 16.71 -2.75 13.46
N THR A 131 16.61 -2.74 14.78
CA THR A 131 15.46 -2.18 15.51
C THR A 131 15.27 -0.71 15.16
N GLY A 132 16.36 0.05 15.10
CA GLY A 132 16.35 1.45 14.69
C GLY A 132 15.90 1.63 13.23
N SER A 133 16.42 0.82 12.32
CA SER A 133 16.06 0.87 10.88
C SER A 133 14.58 0.55 10.66
N ILE A 134 14.03 -0.47 11.35
CA ILE A 134 12.60 -0.81 11.31
C ILE A 134 11.74 0.37 11.78
N PHE A 135 12.08 0.96 12.94
CA PHE A 135 11.28 2.05 13.50
C PHE A 135 11.33 3.31 12.66
N MET A 136 12.49 3.61 12.09
CA MET A 136 12.64 4.74 11.17
C MET A 136 11.84 4.56 9.88
N ASN A 137 11.83 3.35 9.31
CA ASN A 137 11.01 3.04 8.14
C ASN A 137 9.52 3.19 8.45
N ILE A 138 9.03 2.59 9.53
CA ILE A 138 7.61 2.66 9.91
C ILE A 138 7.21 4.12 10.20
N ALA A 139 8.04 4.87 10.93
CA ALA A 139 7.78 6.28 11.20
C ALA A 139 7.75 7.13 9.91
N ALA A 140 8.64 6.84 8.96
CA ALA A 140 8.64 7.51 7.66
C ALA A 140 7.37 7.21 6.85
N ASN A 141 6.94 5.94 6.81
CA ASN A 141 5.68 5.53 6.16
C ASN A 141 4.46 6.18 6.81
N MET A 142 4.40 6.21 8.15
CA MET A 142 3.30 6.88 8.87
C MET A 142 3.18 8.36 8.52
N LEU A 143 4.29 9.01 8.24
CA LEU A 143 4.34 10.42 7.83
C LEU A 143 4.16 10.62 6.31
N GLY A 144 4.05 9.55 5.51
CA GLY A 144 3.95 9.65 4.05
C GLY A 144 5.25 10.09 3.36
N LEU A 145 6.40 9.77 3.97
CA LEU A 145 7.74 10.05 3.42
C LEU A 145 8.23 8.89 2.54
N ASP A 146 7.54 8.59 1.46
CA ASP A 146 7.80 7.43 0.59
C ASP A 146 9.26 7.36 0.11
N ASN A 147 9.85 8.53 -0.23
CA ASN A 147 11.24 8.63 -0.69
C ASN A 147 12.27 8.23 0.39
N ALA A 148 11.96 8.47 1.67
CA ALA A 148 12.81 8.08 2.79
C ALA A 148 12.47 6.66 3.31
N ALA A 149 11.21 6.26 3.24
CA ALA A 149 10.73 5.00 3.77
C ALA A 149 11.33 3.79 3.03
N THR A 150 11.34 3.80 1.70
CA THR A 150 11.83 2.66 0.90
C THR A 150 13.31 2.33 1.17
N PRO A 151 14.28 3.26 1.11
CA PRO A 151 15.66 2.97 1.46
C PRO A 151 15.85 2.46 2.90
N LEU A 152 15.11 3.03 3.85
CA LEU A 152 15.14 2.56 5.25
C LEU A 152 14.61 1.14 5.39
N GLY A 153 13.57 0.80 4.63
CA GLY A 153 13.00 -0.55 4.60
C GLY A 153 13.93 -1.58 3.99
N LEU A 154 14.59 -1.26 2.90
CA LEU A 154 15.62 -2.10 2.28
C LEU A 154 16.76 -2.37 3.26
N LYS A 155 17.28 -1.33 3.91
CA LYS A 155 18.32 -1.46 4.95
C LYS A 155 17.84 -2.31 6.12
N ALA A 156 16.60 -2.14 6.59
CA ALA A 156 16.04 -2.97 7.65
C ALA A 156 15.98 -4.44 7.22
N MET A 157 15.58 -4.72 5.98
CA MET A 157 15.48 -6.08 5.46
C MET A 157 16.86 -6.74 5.32
N GLU A 158 17.88 -6.02 4.85
CA GLU A 158 19.29 -6.49 4.80
C GLU A 158 19.77 -6.88 6.20
N GLN A 159 19.58 -6.00 7.19
CA GLN A 159 19.96 -6.27 8.57
C GLN A 159 19.18 -7.43 9.20
N LEU A 160 17.89 -7.61 8.86
CA LEU A 160 17.11 -8.78 9.27
C LEU A 160 17.66 -10.08 8.67
N GLN A 161 18.13 -10.03 7.43
CA GLN A 161 18.79 -11.17 6.78
C GLN A 161 20.13 -11.50 7.45
N GLU A 162 20.91 -10.50 7.86
CA GLU A 162 22.15 -10.70 8.62
C GLU A 162 21.88 -11.39 9.94
N VAL A 163 20.94 -10.87 10.76
CA VAL A 163 20.53 -11.48 12.05
C VAL A 163 20.09 -12.93 11.87
N LYS A 164 19.32 -13.20 10.81
CA LYS A 164 18.88 -14.57 10.52
C LYS A 164 20.05 -15.47 10.14
N ASN A 165 20.94 -15.01 9.26
CA ASN A 165 22.09 -15.79 8.81
C ASN A 165 23.07 -16.10 9.94
N GLU A 166 23.30 -15.17 10.87
CA GLU A 166 24.10 -15.41 12.07
C GLU A 166 23.50 -16.53 12.94
N LYS A 167 22.19 -16.45 13.21
CA LYS A 167 21.50 -17.52 13.97
C LYS A 167 21.59 -18.88 13.27
N LEU A 168 21.44 -18.92 11.95
CA LEU A 168 21.53 -20.15 11.17
C LEU A 168 22.95 -20.74 11.18
N LYS A 169 23.99 -19.88 11.13
CA LYS A 169 25.41 -20.33 11.24
C LYS A 169 25.66 -21.00 12.57
N VAL A 170 25.23 -20.38 13.68
CA VAL A 170 25.40 -20.96 15.03
C VAL A 170 24.72 -22.33 15.12
N LYS A 171 23.50 -22.47 14.61
CA LYS A 171 22.77 -23.76 14.60
C LYS A 171 23.46 -24.82 13.75
N ARG A 172 24.02 -24.46 12.61
CA ARG A 172 24.78 -25.36 11.74
C ARG A 172 26.06 -25.82 12.43
N GLU A 173 26.80 -24.90 13.05
CA GLU A 173 28.04 -25.21 13.78
C GLU A 173 27.77 -26.09 15.03
N ALA A 174 26.61 -25.94 15.66
CA ALA A 174 26.15 -26.80 16.74
C ALA A 174 25.63 -28.17 16.27
N GLY A 175 25.55 -28.41 14.95
CA GLY A 175 25.03 -29.66 14.38
C GLY A 175 23.51 -29.83 14.47
N GLU A 176 22.78 -28.76 14.81
CA GLU A 176 21.31 -28.77 14.92
C GLU A 176 20.60 -28.83 13.56
N ILE A 177 21.25 -28.34 12.50
CA ILE A 177 20.73 -28.32 11.13
C ILE A 177 21.79 -28.82 10.15
N SER A 178 21.33 -29.51 9.11
CA SER A 178 22.19 -29.98 8.00
C SER A 178 22.53 -28.82 7.03
N GLU A 179 23.52 -29.02 6.17
CA GLU A 179 23.91 -28.02 5.16
C GLU A 179 22.76 -27.75 4.17
N SER A 180 21.97 -28.75 3.79
CA SER A 180 20.80 -28.59 2.94
C SER A 180 19.71 -27.75 3.61
N GLU A 181 19.41 -28.02 4.88
CA GLU A 181 18.46 -27.23 5.67
C GLU A 181 18.94 -25.78 5.86
N PHE A 182 20.25 -25.59 6.07
CA PHE A 182 20.83 -24.24 6.14
C PHE A 182 20.55 -23.44 4.87
N GLN A 183 20.77 -24.02 3.67
CA GLN A 183 20.52 -23.35 2.40
C GLN A 183 19.02 -23.06 2.18
N ASP A 184 18.13 -23.97 2.53
CA ASP A 184 16.67 -23.78 2.43
C ASP A 184 16.17 -22.70 3.39
N LEU A 185 16.65 -22.71 4.64
CA LEU A 185 16.29 -21.70 5.63
C LEU A 185 16.85 -20.32 5.28
N LYS A 186 18.00 -20.24 4.60
CA LYS A 186 18.59 -18.98 4.15
C LYS A 186 17.70 -18.21 3.18
N VAL A 187 16.94 -18.89 2.33
CA VAL A 187 16.01 -18.29 1.36
C VAL A 187 14.56 -18.26 1.83
N THR A 188 14.30 -18.66 3.07
CA THR A 188 12.96 -18.68 3.69
C THR A 188 12.78 -17.46 4.58
N ALA A 189 11.62 -16.78 4.51
CA ALA A 189 11.32 -15.60 5.33
C ALA A 189 11.33 -15.94 6.83
N SER A 190 12.00 -15.13 7.65
CA SER A 190 11.94 -15.22 9.11
C SER A 190 10.73 -14.50 9.68
N ASN A 191 10.34 -14.83 10.93
CA ASN A 191 9.23 -14.16 11.60
C ASN A 191 9.37 -12.63 11.66
N PRO A 192 10.55 -12.05 12.04
CA PRO A 192 10.72 -10.60 12.01
C PRO A 192 10.55 -9.99 10.61
N MET A 193 11.06 -10.65 9.57
CA MET A 193 10.87 -10.17 8.19
C MET A 193 9.39 -10.12 7.80
N ILE A 194 8.62 -11.15 8.17
CA ILE A 194 7.18 -11.23 7.88
C ILE A 194 6.42 -10.15 8.65
N MET A 195 6.67 -9.99 9.95
CA MET A 195 6.04 -8.94 10.76
C MET A 195 6.36 -7.55 10.19
N PHE A 196 7.62 -7.29 9.86
CA PHE A 196 8.05 -6.03 9.25
C PHE A 196 7.35 -5.76 7.92
N LEU A 197 7.24 -6.78 7.07
CA LEU A 197 6.52 -6.68 5.81
C LEU A 197 5.05 -6.35 6.04
N VAL A 198 4.34 -7.06 6.92
CA VAL A 198 2.91 -6.85 7.17
C VAL A 198 2.63 -5.47 7.76
N LEU A 199 3.51 -4.94 8.61
CA LEU A 199 3.41 -3.57 9.11
C LEU A 199 3.55 -2.53 7.99
N ASN A 200 4.36 -2.82 6.97
CA ASN A 200 4.45 -1.93 5.80
C ASN A 200 3.23 -2.08 4.88
N THR A 201 2.73 -3.29 4.63
CA THR A 201 1.57 -3.51 3.75
C THR A 201 0.27 -2.98 4.34
N SER A 202 0.08 -3.12 5.65
CA SER A 202 -1.10 -2.55 6.35
C SER A 202 -1.07 -1.02 6.45
N GLY A 203 0.11 -0.41 6.27
CA GLY A 203 0.35 0.98 5.95
C GLY A 203 -0.34 2.02 6.83
N LEU A 204 -0.14 1.97 8.18
CA LEU A 204 -0.70 3.01 9.05
C LEU A 204 -0.23 4.39 8.58
N THR A 205 -1.13 5.12 7.94
CA THR A 205 -0.86 6.46 7.38
C THR A 205 -1.47 7.51 8.28
N LEU A 206 -0.64 8.36 8.87
CA LEU A 206 -1.12 9.52 9.65
C LEU A 206 -1.50 10.69 8.76
N ILE A 207 -0.89 10.81 7.59
CA ILE A 207 -1.10 11.96 6.71
C ILE A 207 -1.25 11.47 5.26
N PRO A 208 -2.49 11.26 4.75
CA PRO A 208 -2.75 10.75 3.40
C PRO A 208 -2.63 11.86 2.33
N ILE A 209 -1.48 12.53 2.25
CA ILE A 209 -1.24 13.71 1.44
C ILE A 209 -1.58 13.46 -0.03
N SER A 210 -1.04 12.41 -0.62
CA SER A 210 -1.20 12.13 -2.05
C SER A 210 -2.67 12.06 -2.47
N ILE A 211 -3.53 11.47 -1.66
CA ILE A 211 -4.96 11.31 -1.95
C ILE A 211 -5.67 12.66 -1.88
N MET A 212 -5.40 13.46 -0.85
CA MET A 212 -5.96 14.80 -0.73
C MET A 212 -5.56 15.70 -1.89
N VAL A 213 -4.32 15.55 -2.39
CA VAL A 213 -3.82 16.29 -3.57
C VAL A 213 -4.60 15.92 -4.83
N TYR A 214 -4.86 14.62 -5.09
CA TYR A 214 -5.69 14.19 -6.21
C TYR A 214 -7.12 14.72 -6.11
N ARG A 215 -7.72 14.70 -4.90
CA ARG A 215 -9.05 15.25 -4.67
C ARG A 215 -9.11 16.76 -4.96
N ALA A 216 -8.13 17.51 -4.47
CA ALA A 216 -8.03 18.95 -4.75
C ALA A 216 -7.92 19.23 -6.25
N GLN A 217 -7.10 18.46 -6.97
CA GLN A 217 -6.91 18.61 -8.41
C GLN A 217 -8.16 18.25 -9.22
N LEU A 218 -8.97 17.30 -8.74
CA LEU A 218 -10.22 16.87 -9.38
C LEU A 218 -11.44 17.66 -8.89
N GLY A 219 -11.24 18.80 -8.23
CA GLY A 219 -12.28 19.76 -7.91
C GLY A 219 -13.16 19.39 -6.73
N ALA A 220 -12.66 18.56 -5.78
CA ALA A 220 -13.38 18.30 -4.55
C ALA A 220 -13.59 19.59 -3.76
N ALA A 221 -14.82 19.83 -3.28
CA ALA A 221 -15.15 21.00 -2.47
C ALA A 221 -14.41 21.01 -1.14
N GLN A 222 -14.15 19.84 -0.58
CA GLN A 222 -13.45 19.60 0.68
C GLN A 222 -12.42 18.47 0.51
N PRO A 223 -11.20 18.74 -0.01
CA PRO A 223 -10.21 17.69 -0.26
C PRO A 223 -9.79 16.90 0.97
N THR A 224 -9.94 17.49 2.16
CA THR A 224 -9.50 16.93 3.45
C THR A 224 -10.57 16.13 4.18
N ASP A 225 -11.81 16.04 3.68
CA ASP A 225 -12.92 15.34 4.34
C ASP A 225 -12.66 13.84 4.52
N ILE A 226 -11.82 13.23 3.65
CA ILE A 226 -11.41 11.82 3.70
C ILE A 226 -10.28 11.56 4.71
N PHE A 227 -9.70 12.58 5.35
CA PHE A 227 -8.54 12.45 6.22
C PHE A 227 -8.81 11.52 7.41
N ILE A 228 -9.85 11.82 8.21
CA ILE A 228 -10.22 10.99 9.36
C ILE A 228 -10.69 9.60 8.93
N PRO A 229 -11.57 9.44 7.92
CA PRO A 229 -11.92 8.12 7.38
C PRO A 229 -10.71 7.25 6.99
N ILE A 230 -9.72 7.79 6.31
CA ILE A 230 -8.50 7.04 5.94
C ILE A 230 -7.70 6.66 7.20
N LEU A 231 -7.53 7.59 8.14
CA LEU A 231 -6.81 7.32 9.39
C LEU A 231 -7.44 6.16 10.17
N LEU A 232 -8.77 6.13 10.25
CA LEU A 232 -9.52 5.05 10.89
C LEU A 232 -9.37 3.73 10.12
N ALA A 233 -9.50 3.74 8.79
CA ALA A 233 -9.39 2.55 7.97
C ALA A 233 -7.99 1.92 8.04
N THR A 234 -6.91 2.72 7.98
CA THR A 234 -5.53 2.24 8.13
C THR A 234 -5.25 1.67 9.52
N PHE A 235 -5.86 2.25 10.55
CA PHE A 235 -5.77 1.71 11.91
C PHE A 235 -6.31 0.28 11.98
N PHE A 236 -7.50 0.02 11.43
CA PHE A 236 -8.10 -1.32 11.43
C PHE A 236 -7.29 -2.32 10.59
N SER A 237 -6.78 -1.90 9.43
CA SER A 237 -5.87 -2.71 8.62
C SER A 237 -4.62 -3.12 9.41
N THR A 238 -3.95 -2.14 10.03
CA THR A 238 -2.74 -2.39 10.82
C THR A 238 -3.00 -3.25 12.05
N LEU A 239 -4.11 -3.00 12.75
CA LEU A 239 -4.51 -3.81 13.89
C LEU A 239 -4.75 -5.27 13.49
N ALA A 240 -5.48 -5.50 12.40
CA ALA A 240 -5.71 -6.84 11.85
C ALA A 240 -4.40 -7.50 11.43
N GLY A 241 -3.53 -6.78 10.72
CA GLY A 241 -2.21 -7.27 10.31
C GLY A 241 -1.35 -7.70 11.50
N ILE A 242 -1.29 -6.89 12.56
CA ILE A 242 -0.57 -7.23 13.80
C ILE A 242 -1.19 -8.47 14.47
N ILE A 243 -2.51 -8.51 14.64
CA ILE A 243 -3.19 -9.64 15.31
C ILE A 243 -2.94 -10.94 14.54
N ILE A 244 -3.22 -10.94 13.23
CA ILE A 244 -3.11 -12.15 12.40
C ILE A 244 -1.66 -12.64 12.36
N THR A 245 -0.69 -11.75 12.13
CA THR A 245 0.73 -12.12 12.12
C THR A 245 1.19 -12.66 13.48
N SER A 246 0.74 -12.02 14.56
CA SER A 246 1.06 -12.46 15.92
C SER A 246 0.49 -13.84 16.25
N LEU A 247 -0.72 -14.17 15.75
CA LEU A 247 -1.31 -15.51 15.90
C LEU A 247 -0.47 -16.56 15.15
N PHE A 248 -0.06 -16.32 13.91
CA PHE A 248 0.82 -17.21 13.16
C PHE A 248 2.19 -17.40 13.82
N GLN A 249 2.73 -16.34 14.45
CA GLN A 249 4.05 -16.33 15.08
C GLN A 249 4.01 -16.65 16.57
N LYS A 250 2.83 -16.89 17.15
CA LYS A 250 2.61 -17.15 18.57
C LYS A 250 3.17 -16.06 19.49
N ILE A 251 3.09 -14.79 19.05
CA ILE A 251 3.47 -13.63 19.85
C ILE A 251 2.37 -13.38 20.89
N ASN A 252 2.77 -13.21 22.15
CA ASN A 252 1.83 -12.95 23.23
C ASN A 252 1.30 -11.51 23.17
N LEU A 253 0.12 -11.34 22.57
CA LEU A 253 -0.58 -10.05 22.49
C LEU A 253 -1.12 -9.54 23.83
N LEU A 254 -1.26 -10.42 24.84
CA LEU A 254 -1.68 -10.04 26.20
C LEU A 254 -0.53 -9.41 27.02
N ASN A 255 0.64 -9.20 26.42
CA ASN A 255 1.71 -8.45 27.06
C ASN A 255 1.22 -7.05 27.43
N ARG A 256 1.44 -6.62 28.68
CA ARG A 256 0.96 -5.35 29.23
C ARG A 256 1.27 -4.14 28.30
N THR A 257 2.44 -4.10 27.70
CA THR A 257 2.84 -3.01 26.80
C THR A 257 1.99 -3.02 25.53
N ILE A 258 1.82 -4.19 24.89
CA ILE A 258 1.00 -4.35 23.69
C ILE A 258 -0.46 -4.02 24.00
N LEU A 259 -0.99 -4.59 25.07
CA LEU A 259 -2.39 -4.39 25.47
C LEU A 259 -2.68 -2.91 25.78
N LEU A 260 -1.80 -2.23 26.52
CA LEU A 260 -1.99 -0.81 26.84
C LEU A 260 -1.88 0.08 25.61
N THR A 261 -0.97 -0.21 24.68
CA THR A 261 -0.79 0.64 23.48
C THR A 261 -1.84 0.35 22.42
N LEU A 262 -2.01 -0.90 21.98
CA LEU A 262 -3.03 -1.26 20.98
C LEU A 262 -4.45 -1.14 21.54
N GLY A 263 -4.66 -1.59 22.79
CA GLY A 263 -5.95 -1.45 23.45
C GLY A 263 -6.31 0.01 23.71
N GLY A 264 -5.37 0.83 24.16
CA GLY A 264 -5.56 2.28 24.32
C GLY A 264 -5.86 2.97 22.98
N ALA A 265 -5.15 2.64 21.91
CA ALA A 265 -5.44 3.14 20.58
C ALA A 265 -6.81 2.67 20.06
N ALA A 266 -7.18 1.41 20.30
CA ALA A 266 -8.49 0.88 19.93
C ALA A 266 -9.64 1.58 20.69
N VAL A 267 -9.45 1.83 21.99
CA VAL A 267 -10.42 2.59 22.81
C VAL A 267 -10.54 4.03 22.28
N LEU A 268 -9.43 4.69 21.96
CA LEU A 268 -9.43 6.03 21.37
C LEU A 268 -10.21 6.04 20.04
N VAL A 269 -9.91 5.10 19.13
CA VAL A 269 -10.62 4.97 17.85
C VAL A 269 -12.10 4.67 18.07
N ALA A 270 -12.46 3.76 18.97
CA ALA A 270 -13.85 3.46 19.30
C ALA A 270 -14.57 4.70 19.86
N THR A 271 -13.91 5.51 20.69
CA THR A 271 -14.46 6.76 21.23
C THR A 271 -14.69 7.78 20.11
N ILE A 272 -13.76 7.89 19.16
CA ILE A 272 -13.92 8.77 17.99
C ILE A 272 -15.10 8.30 17.15
N ILE A 273 -15.20 7.02 16.81
CA ILE A 273 -16.29 6.44 16.03
C ILE A 273 -17.64 6.66 16.74
N TRP A 274 -17.68 6.37 18.05
CA TRP A 274 -18.88 6.58 18.85
C TRP A 274 -19.31 8.05 18.90
N GLY A 275 -18.33 8.96 19.09
CA GLY A 275 -18.58 10.40 19.11
C GLY A 275 -19.14 10.92 17.78
N PHE A 276 -18.56 10.50 16.66
CA PHE A 276 -19.05 10.85 15.33
C PHE A 276 -20.44 10.24 15.07
N GLY A 277 -20.71 9.02 15.54
CA GLY A 277 -22.01 8.36 15.39
C GLY A 277 -23.16 9.03 16.15
N GLN A 278 -22.88 9.98 17.07
CA GLN A 278 -23.90 10.79 17.74
C GLN A 278 -24.28 12.06 16.95
N LEU A 279 -23.55 12.38 15.88
CA LEU A 279 -23.75 13.57 15.08
C LEU A 279 -24.62 13.27 13.86
N ASP A 280 -25.43 14.22 13.44
CA ASP A 280 -26.04 14.13 12.11
C ASP A 280 -24.98 14.25 11.01
N SER A 281 -25.28 13.80 9.79
CA SER A 281 -24.31 13.75 8.69
C SER A 281 -23.71 15.12 8.31
N VAL A 282 -24.48 16.21 8.45
CA VAL A 282 -24.01 17.57 8.15
C VAL A 282 -23.00 18.05 9.20
N LEU A 283 -23.35 17.85 10.48
CA LEU A 283 -22.45 18.24 11.59
C LEU A 283 -21.22 17.35 11.64
N MET A 284 -21.36 16.05 11.39
CA MET A 284 -20.26 15.09 11.29
C MET A 284 -19.25 15.53 10.25
N ASN A 285 -19.69 15.85 9.03
CA ASN A 285 -18.83 16.35 7.97
C ASN A 285 -18.12 17.65 8.35
N LYS A 286 -18.83 18.62 8.95
CA LYS A 286 -18.22 19.86 9.41
C LYS A 286 -17.17 19.63 10.49
N VAL A 287 -17.46 18.84 11.50
CA VAL A 287 -16.54 18.55 12.60
C VAL A 287 -15.33 17.76 12.11
N SER A 288 -15.54 16.72 11.30
CA SER A 288 -14.46 15.92 10.71
C SER A 288 -13.53 16.75 9.86
N THR A 289 -14.05 17.54 8.94
CA THR A 289 -13.26 18.41 8.07
C THR A 289 -12.51 19.49 8.85
N SER A 290 -13.17 20.12 9.85
CA SER A 290 -12.52 21.12 10.69
C SER A 290 -11.40 20.51 11.53
N ALA A 291 -11.63 19.34 12.12
CA ALA A 291 -10.62 18.60 12.87
C ALA A 291 -9.44 18.20 11.99
N ALA A 292 -9.70 17.72 10.77
CA ALA A 292 -8.66 17.41 9.79
C ALA A 292 -7.81 18.63 9.43
N ASN A 293 -8.45 19.75 9.13
CA ASN A 293 -7.75 20.99 8.77
C ASN A 293 -6.92 21.55 9.93
N ILE A 294 -7.46 21.52 11.15
CA ILE A 294 -6.71 21.93 12.37
C ILE A 294 -5.52 21.01 12.57
N MET A 295 -5.71 19.68 12.45
CA MET A 295 -4.63 18.70 12.62
C MET A 295 -3.52 18.90 11.59
N LEU A 296 -3.87 19.10 10.31
CA LEU A 296 -2.90 19.37 9.24
C LEU A 296 -2.12 20.66 9.50
N MET A 297 -2.79 21.72 9.93
CA MET A 297 -2.12 22.99 10.28
C MET A 297 -1.19 22.82 11.49
N LEU A 298 -1.62 22.07 12.51
CA LEU A 298 -0.77 21.77 13.67
C LEU A 298 0.49 20.96 13.26
N ILE A 299 0.35 20.00 12.32
CA ILE A 299 1.48 19.26 11.77
C ILE A 299 2.47 20.19 11.06
N ILE A 300 1.97 21.09 10.20
CA ILE A 300 2.80 22.08 9.51
C ILE A 300 3.59 22.91 10.52
N ILE A 301 2.91 23.48 11.51
CA ILE A 301 3.54 24.30 12.55
C ILE A 301 4.55 23.48 13.36
N ALA A 302 4.20 22.25 13.74
CA ALA A 302 5.09 21.38 14.50
C ALA A 302 6.38 21.06 13.72
N PHE A 303 6.28 20.84 12.40
CA PHE A 303 7.44 20.56 11.55
C PHE A 303 8.34 21.80 11.42
N ILE A 304 7.75 23.00 11.24
CA ILE A 304 8.49 24.26 11.20
C ILE A 304 9.22 24.48 12.53
N LEU A 305 8.52 24.32 13.67
CA LEU A 305 9.12 24.48 15.00
C LEU A 305 10.22 23.45 15.26
N ALA A 306 10.06 22.20 14.81
CA ALA A 306 11.09 21.18 14.91
C ALA A 306 12.34 21.54 14.10
N GLY A 307 12.15 22.09 12.89
CA GLY A 307 13.23 22.61 12.05
C GLY A 307 13.99 23.76 12.74
N ILE A 308 13.26 24.75 13.25
CA ILE A 308 13.84 25.89 13.98
C ILE A 308 14.64 25.39 15.20
N ARG A 309 14.07 24.50 16.01
CA ARG A 309 14.73 23.92 17.20
C ARG A 309 16.03 23.21 16.86
N LYS A 310 16.10 22.58 15.69
CA LYS A 310 17.29 21.89 15.16
C LYS A 310 18.24 22.83 14.42
N LYS A 311 17.95 24.15 14.38
CA LYS A 311 18.71 25.13 13.63
C LYS A 311 18.84 24.82 12.13
N VAL A 312 17.82 24.18 11.56
CA VAL A 312 17.72 23.95 10.13
C VAL A 312 17.33 25.28 9.46
N ASN A 313 17.93 25.61 8.32
CA ASN A 313 17.38 26.64 7.45
C ASN A 313 16.06 26.12 6.86
N VAL A 314 14.95 26.57 7.45
CA VAL A 314 13.59 26.06 7.14
C VAL A 314 13.23 26.33 5.69
N TYR A 315 13.58 27.53 5.17
CA TYR A 315 13.30 27.89 3.79
C TYR A 315 14.06 27.02 2.79
N ASP A 316 15.36 26.82 2.99
CA ASP A 316 16.18 25.98 2.08
C ASP A 316 15.74 24.53 2.15
N ALA A 317 15.39 24.02 3.33
CA ALA A 317 14.84 22.67 3.49
C ALA A 317 13.50 22.53 2.75
N PHE A 318 12.62 23.52 2.82
CA PHE A 318 11.38 23.55 2.05
C PHE A 318 11.66 23.50 0.54
N ILE A 319 12.56 24.34 0.03
CA ILE A 319 12.89 24.39 -1.40
C ILE A 319 13.47 23.04 -1.89
N GLU A 320 14.31 22.40 -1.06
CA GLU A 320 14.83 21.05 -1.38
C GLU A 320 13.71 20.04 -1.54
N GLY A 321 12.80 19.94 -0.58
CA GLY A 321 11.65 19.02 -0.66
C GLY A 321 10.65 19.42 -1.78
N ALA A 322 10.48 20.70 -2.06
CA ALA A 322 9.64 21.16 -3.16
C ALA A 322 10.17 20.73 -4.53
N LYS A 323 11.49 20.69 -4.73
CA LYS A 323 12.13 20.13 -5.94
C LYS A 323 11.84 18.63 -6.07
N ASP A 324 11.87 17.88 -4.97
CA ASP A 324 11.49 16.47 -4.96
C ASP A 324 10.01 16.29 -5.36
N GLY A 325 9.14 17.20 -4.92
CA GLY A 325 7.73 17.24 -5.29
C GLY A 325 7.50 17.43 -6.79
N PHE A 326 8.22 18.39 -7.39
CA PHE A 326 8.20 18.61 -8.83
C PHE A 326 8.66 17.35 -9.59
N THR A 327 9.80 16.79 -9.20
CA THR A 327 10.35 15.57 -9.82
C THR A 327 9.37 14.39 -9.72
N THR A 328 8.69 14.24 -8.59
CA THR A 328 7.69 13.20 -8.36
C THR A 328 6.48 13.39 -9.27
N ALA A 329 5.96 14.61 -9.44
CA ALA A 329 4.86 14.91 -10.32
C ALA A 329 5.18 14.57 -11.79
N VAL A 330 6.36 14.94 -12.27
CA VAL A 330 6.81 14.59 -13.63
C VAL A 330 6.96 13.07 -13.80
N ARG A 331 7.51 12.38 -12.82
CA ARG A 331 7.68 10.91 -12.85
C ARG A 331 6.36 10.15 -12.90
N ILE A 332 5.29 10.70 -12.35
CA ILE A 332 3.97 10.07 -12.31
C ILE A 332 3.29 10.10 -13.71
N ILE A 333 3.59 11.07 -14.56
CA ILE A 333 2.92 11.27 -15.87
C ILE A 333 2.82 9.98 -16.70
N PRO A 334 3.91 9.26 -17.03
CA PRO A 334 3.83 8.08 -17.87
C PRO A 334 2.95 6.97 -17.28
N TYR A 335 3.02 6.78 -15.96
CA TYR A 335 2.21 5.78 -15.27
C TYR A 335 0.72 6.14 -15.27
N LEU A 336 0.40 7.42 -15.07
CA LEU A 336 -0.98 7.89 -15.05
C LEU A 336 -1.58 7.84 -16.46
N VAL A 337 -0.82 8.22 -17.49
CA VAL A 337 -1.23 8.08 -18.88
C VAL A 337 -1.52 6.62 -19.21
N ALA A 338 -0.58 5.72 -18.94
CA ALA A 338 -0.75 4.31 -19.26
C ALA A 338 -2.02 3.72 -18.62
N ILE A 339 -2.23 3.98 -17.31
CA ILE A 339 -3.35 3.37 -16.60
C ILE A 339 -4.69 4.02 -16.97
N LEU A 340 -4.78 5.34 -17.08
CA LEU A 340 -6.03 6.02 -17.43
C LEU A 340 -6.45 5.74 -18.89
N VAL A 341 -5.51 5.61 -19.82
CA VAL A 341 -5.82 5.20 -21.20
C VAL A 341 -6.36 3.77 -21.22
N GLY A 342 -5.72 2.83 -20.49
CA GLY A 342 -6.21 1.46 -20.41
C GLY A 342 -7.62 1.36 -19.82
N ILE A 343 -7.87 2.08 -18.71
CA ILE A 343 -9.20 2.13 -18.06
C ILE A 343 -10.21 2.83 -18.97
N GLY A 344 -9.84 3.94 -19.61
CA GLY A 344 -10.72 4.70 -20.51
C GLY A 344 -11.19 3.87 -21.70
N VAL A 345 -10.29 3.14 -22.34
CA VAL A 345 -10.63 2.21 -23.45
C VAL A 345 -11.53 1.07 -22.94
N PHE A 346 -11.22 0.50 -21.77
CA PHE A 346 -12.01 -0.57 -21.14
C PHE A 346 -13.43 -0.10 -20.79
N ARG A 347 -13.57 1.16 -20.30
CA ARG A 347 -14.86 1.78 -20.01
C ARG A 347 -15.63 2.12 -21.29
N ALA A 348 -14.98 2.75 -22.28
CA ALA A 348 -15.62 3.13 -23.54
C ALA A 348 -16.16 1.93 -24.34
N SER A 349 -15.52 0.76 -24.20
CA SER A 349 -16.05 -0.49 -24.76
C SER A 349 -17.34 -1.00 -24.07
N GLY A 350 -17.64 -0.51 -22.84
CA GLY A 350 -18.71 -0.99 -21.95
C GLY A 350 -18.32 -2.19 -21.10
N ALA A 351 -17.08 -2.67 -21.19
CA ALA A 351 -16.63 -3.84 -20.41
C ALA A 351 -16.57 -3.53 -18.90
N MET A 352 -16.21 -2.30 -18.51
CA MET A 352 -16.20 -1.87 -17.12
C MET A 352 -17.62 -1.85 -16.52
N ASP A 353 -18.58 -1.31 -17.25
CA ASP A 353 -19.96 -1.21 -16.78
C ASP A 353 -20.58 -2.62 -16.66
N MET A 354 -20.32 -3.51 -17.62
CA MET A 354 -20.74 -4.90 -17.54
C MET A 354 -20.16 -5.62 -16.29
N LEU A 355 -18.89 -5.37 -15.97
CA LEU A 355 -18.25 -5.93 -14.77
C LEU A 355 -18.92 -5.39 -13.49
N ILE A 356 -19.11 -4.07 -13.41
CA ILE A 356 -19.73 -3.38 -12.27
C ILE A 356 -21.18 -3.87 -12.09
N ASP A 357 -21.95 -3.93 -13.17
CA ASP A 357 -23.35 -4.36 -13.14
C ASP A 357 -23.50 -5.84 -12.77
N GLY A 358 -22.59 -6.71 -13.23
CA GLY A 358 -22.55 -8.11 -12.83
C GLY A 358 -22.27 -8.29 -11.33
N ILE A 359 -21.35 -7.49 -10.76
CA ILE A 359 -21.08 -7.49 -9.33
C ILE A 359 -22.28 -6.91 -8.57
N ARG A 360 -22.85 -5.80 -9.06
CA ARG A 360 -24.03 -5.16 -8.48
C ARG A 360 -25.19 -6.13 -8.38
N TRP A 361 -25.52 -6.81 -9.48
CA TRP A 361 -26.56 -7.83 -9.49
C TRP A 361 -26.31 -8.93 -8.45
N SER A 362 -25.06 -9.39 -8.33
CA SER A 362 -24.70 -10.42 -7.35
C SER A 362 -24.86 -9.94 -5.91
N VAL A 363 -24.51 -8.69 -5.62
CA VAL A 363 -24.65 -8.07 -4.28
C VAL A 363 -26.12 -7.88 -3.93
N GLU A 364 -26.92 -7.36 -4.87
CA GLU A 364 -28.35 -7.15 -4.71
C GLU A 364 -29.13 -8.47 -4.55
N ALA A 365 -28.72 -9.52 -5.29
CA ALA A 365 -29.27 -10.87 -5.13
C ALA A 365 -29.04 -11.44 -3.72
N CYS A 366 -27.98 -11.00 -3.03
CA CYS A 366 -27.73 -11.31 -1.62
C CYS A 366 -28.48 -10.40 -0.63
N GLY A 367 -29.29 -9.44 -1.12
CA GLY A 367 -30.05 -8.49 -0.29
C GLY A 367 -29.20 -7.37 0.32
N ALA A 368 -27.98 -7.12 -0.19
CA ALA A 368 -27.09 -6.08 0.31
C ALA A 368 -27.19 -4.80 -0.55
N ASN A 369 -26.86 -3.64 0.07
CA ASN A 369 -26.77 -2.37 -0.66
C ASN A 369 -25.59 -2.42 -1.62
N SER A 370 -25.78 -1.96 -2.86
CA SER A 370 -24.82 -2.00 -3.96
C SER A 370 -24.14 -0.66 -4.27
N ASP A 371 -24.39 0.40 -3.49
CA ASP A 371 -23.85 1.76 -3.73
C ASP A 371 -22.32 1.81 -3.80
N PHE A 372 -21.64 0.89 -3.10
CA PHE A 372 -20.18 0.82 -3.04
C PHE A 372 -19.54 0.17 -4.27
N VAL A 373 -20.32 -0.53 -5.10
CA VAL A 373 -19.77 -1.39 -6.16
C VAL A 373 -18.94 -0.62 -7.17
N GLY A 374 -19.32 0.63 -7.47
CA GLY A 374 -18.55 1.50 -8.37
C GLY A 374 -17.13 1.84 -7.88
N ALA A 375 -16.86 1.71 -6.57
CA ALA A 375 -15.55 1.94 -5.99
C ALA A 375 -14.68 0.66 -5.90
N LEU A 376 -15.26 -0.54 -6.03
CA LEU A 376 -14.57 -1.83 -5.89
C LEU A 376 -13.36 -2.01 -6.81
N PRO A 377 -13.32 -1.51 -8.06
CA PRO A 377 -12.12 -1.61 -8.90
C PRO A 377 -10.88 -1.07 -8.20
N THR A 378 -10.99 0.03 -7.43
CA THR A 378 -9.88 0.57 -6.63
C THR A 378 -9.45 -0.40 -5.52
N ALA A 379 -10.40 -0.97 -4.79
CA ALA A 379 -10.13 -1.92 -3.71
C ALA A 379 -9.43 -3.19 -4.20
N LEU A 380 -9.92 -3.77 -5.31
CA LEU A 380 -9.36 -4.99 -5.90
C LEU A 380 -7.95 -4.78 -6.49
N MET A 381 -7.71 -3.59 -7.05
CA MET A 381 -6.41 -3.25 -7.61
C MET A 381 -5.36 -2.94 -6.54
N LYS A 382 -5.75 -2.50 -5.34
CA LYS A 382 -4.84 -2.00 -4.31
C LYS A 382 -3.79 -3.00 -3.86
N PRO A 383 -4.09 -4.26 -3.52
CA PRO A 383 -3.09 -5.26 -3.17
C PRO A 383 -2.11 -5.56 -4.32
N LEU A 384 -2.56 -5.42 -5.57
CA LEU A 384 -1.84 -5.80 -6.78
C LEU A 384 -0.90 -4.68 -7.27
N SER A 385 -1.40 -3.42 -7.29
CA SER A 385 -0.67 -2.28 -7.82
C SER A 385 -1.15 -0.96 -7.24
N GLY A 386 -0.26 -0.26 -6.54
CA GLY A 386 -0.56 1.08 -5.99
C GLY A 386 -0.81 2.14 -7.05
N SER A 387 -0.09 2.10 -8.19
CA SER A 387 -0.33 3.00 -9.33
C SER A 387 -1.62 2.64 -10.06
N GLY A 388 -1.91 1.35 -10.24
CA GLY A 388 -3.17 0.87 -10.81
C GLY A 388 -4.38 1.28 -9.98
N ALA A 389 -4.35 1.06 -8.66
CA ALA A 389 -5.41 1.49 -7.76
C ALA A 389 -5.61 3.01 -7.75
N ARG A 390 -4.52 3.77 -7.86
CA ARG A 390 -4.57 5.24 -8.01
C ARG A 390 -5.29 5.65 -9.30
N GLY A 391 -5.01 4.97 -10.41
CA GLY A 391 -5.73 5.19 -11.67
C GLY A 391 -7.22 4.90 -11.55
N MET A 392 -7.59 3.78 -10.90
CA MET A 392 -9.00 3.43 -10.63
C MET A 392 -9.69 4.46 -9.71
N MET A 393 -8.98 4.99 -8.70
CA MET A 393 -9.47 6.07 -7.85
C MET A 393 -9.72 7.35 -8.65
N VAL A 394 -8.79 7.73 -9.54
CA VAL A 394 -8.94 8.90 -10.41
C VAL A 394 -10.12 8.70 -11.38
N ASP A 395 -10.24 7.54 -12.00
CA ASP A 395 -11.37 7.19 -12.86
C ASP A 395 -12.70 7.27 -12.11
N ALA A 396 -12.78 6.72 -10.91
CA ALA A 396 -13.98 6.78 -10.08
C ALA A 396 -14.37 8.24 -9.72
N MET A 397 -13.40 9.09 -9.35
CA MET A 397 -13.64 10.49 -9.06
C MET A 397 -14.05 11.28 -10.31
N THR A 398 -13.49 10.97 -11.47
CA THR A 398 -13.80 11.64 -12.74
C THR A 398 -15.18 11.24 -13.26
N THR A 399 -15.54 9.95 -13.12
CA THR A 399 -16.80 9.40 -13.63
C THR A 399 -17.99 9.72 -12.73
N TYR A 400 -17.83 9.53 -11.42
CA TYR A 400 -18.94 9.68 -10.45
C TYR A 400 -18.90 10.99 -9.68
N GLY A 401 -17.82 11.77 -9.82
CA GLY A 401 -17.57 13.00 -9.07
C GLY A 401 -16.70 12.79 -7.83
N ALA A 402 -15.80 13.74 -7.57
CA ALA A 402 -14.87 13.67 -6.45
C ALA A 402 -15.55 13.67 -5.07
N ASP A 403 -16.72 14.34 -4.95
CA ASP A 403 -17.50 14.45 -3.73
C ASP A 403 -18.64 13.43 -3.63
N SER A 404 -18.82 12.55 -4.63
CA SER A 404 -19.75 11.43 -4.57
C SER A 404 -19.34 10.41 -3.53
N PHE A 405 -20.26 9.58 -3.06
CA PHE A 405 -19.96 8.45 -2.18
C PHE A 405 -18.91 7.51 -2.79
N ILE A 406 -19.07 7.16 -4.08
CA ILE A 406 -18.11 6.31 -4.81
C ILE A 406 -16.74 6.97 -4.91
N GLY A 407 -16.66 8.26 -5.23
CA GLY A 407 -15.40 9.00 -5.31
C GLY A 407 -14.67 9.04 -3.97
N ARG A 408 -15.37 9.37 -2.88
CA ARG A 408 -14.82 9.36 -1.51
C ARG A 408 -14.40 7.97 -1.08
N LEU A 409 -15.25 6.96 -1.28
CA LEU A 409 -14.96 5.57 -0.93
C LEU A 409 -13.71 5.05 -1.69
N SER A 410 -13.58 5.36 -2.99
CA SER A 410 -12.38 5.01 -3.77
C SER A 410 -11.12 5.64 -3.18
N CYS A 411 -11.21 6.88 -2.69
CA CYS A 411 -10.11 7.55 -1.98
C CYS A 411 -9.75 6.83 -0.68
N ILE A 412 -10.75 6.41 0.10
CA ILE A 412 -10.53 5.69 1.35
C ILE A 412 -9.95 4.30 1.07
N PHE A 413 -10.41 3.58 0.05
CA PHE A 413 -9.81 2.31 -0.38
C PHE A 413 -8.35 2.48 -0.77
N GLN A 414 -8.02 3.52 -1.56
CA GLN A 414 -6.63 3.83 -1.93
C GLN A 414 -5.75 4.10 -0.72
N GLY A 415 -6.29 4.73 0.31
CA GLY A 415 -5.57 5.11 1.52
C GLY A 415 -5.55 4.07 2.63
N SER A 416 -6.42 3.06 2.58
CA SER A 416 -6.65 2.14 3.71
C SER A 416 -5.52 1.14 3.95
N THR A 417 -4.73 0.81 2.93
CA THR A 417 -3.59 -0.12 2.99
C THR A 417 -2.48 0.34 2.05
N ASP A 418 -1.36 -0.36 2.04
CA ASP A 418 -0.36 -0.23 0.97
C ASP A 418 -0.42 -1.45 0.03
N THR A 419 0.46 -1.50 -0.97
CA THR A 419 0.41 -2.51 -2.05
C THR A 419 1.15 -3.77 -1.62
N THR A 420 0.44 -4.77 -1.13
CA THR A 420 1.00 -6.00 -0.56
C THR A 420 1.99 -6.71 -1.50
N PHE A 421 1.62 -6.95 -2.75
CA PHE A 421 2.50 -7.67 -3.67
C PHE A 421 3.74 -6.87 -4.09
N TYR A 422 3.63 -5.55 -4.20
CA TYR A 422 4.79 -4.69 -4.47
C TYR A 422 5.80 -4.72 -3.31
N ILE A 423 5.33 -4.57 -2.07
CA ILE A 423 6.17 -4.60 -0.87
C ILE A 423 6.85 -5.95 -0.72
N LEU A 424 6.12 -7.06 -0.96
CA LEU A 424 6.68 -8.41 -1.00
C LEU A 424 7.83 -8.53 -2.02
N ALA A 425 7.60 -8.06 -3.24
CA ALA A 425 8.60 -8.15 -4.32
C ALA A 425 9.85 -7.33 -4.01
N VAL A 426 9.68 -6.09 -3.53
CA VAL A 426 10.79 -5.18 -3.24
C VAL A 426 11.59 -5.64 -2.03
N TYR A 427 10.95 -5.93 -0.92
CA TYR A 427 11.66 -6.23 0.33
C TYR A 427 12.22 -7.66 0.37
N PHE A 428 11.44 -8.67 -0.01
CA PHE A 428 11.95 -10.03 -0.08
C PHE A 428 12.91 -10.24 -1.26
N GLY A 429 12.65 -9.56 -2.38
CA GLY A 429 13.52 -9.59 -3.55
C GLY A 429 14.92 -9.05 -3.26
N SER A 430 15.03 -7.95 -2.49
CA SER A 430 16.33 -7.32 -2.15
C SER A 430 17.29 -8.24 -1.40
N VAL A 431 16.76 -9.20 -0.64
CA VAL A 431 17.53 -10.15 0.18
C VAL A 431 17.44 -11.60 -0.29
N GLY A 432 16.88 -11.84 -1.47
CA GLY A 432 16.81 -13.15 -2.11
C GLY A 432 15.90 -14.16 -1.39
N ILE A 433 14.86 -13.70 -0.69
CA ILE A 433 13.86 -14.57 -0.07
C ILE A 433 12.96 -15.17 -1.15
N ARG A 434 12.87 -16.50 -1.19
CA ARG A 434 12.06 -17.27 -2.14
C ARG A 434 10.77 -17.83 -1.50
N TYR A 435 10.85 -18.27 -0.25
CA TYR A 435 9.72 -18.85 0.47
C TYR A 435 9.15 -17.82 1.47
N THR A 436 8.01 -17.25 1.11
CA THR A 436 7.36 -16.16 1.84
C THR A 436 6.60 -16.62 3.08
N ARG A 437 6.40 -17.94 3.26
CA ARG A 437 5.60 -18.53 4.35
C ARG A 437 4.20 -17.87 4.42
N HIS A 438 3.81 -17.42 5.61
CA HIS A 438 2.50 -16.77 5.85
C HIS A 438 2.46 -15.27 5.56
N ALA A 439 3.52 -14.68 4.96
CA ALA A 439 3.57 -13.23 4.70
C ALA A 439 2.46 -12.76 3.76
N VAL A 440 2.24 -13.47 2.65
CA VAL A 440 1.17 -13.15 1.68
C VAL A 440 -0.21 -13.22 2.34
N THR A 441 -0.47 -14.30 3.06
CA THR A 441 -1.76 -14.49 3.75
C THR A 441 -2.03 -13.39 4.76
N CYS A 442 -1.03 -13.05 5.61
CA CYS A 442 -1.18 -11.99 6.60
C CYS A 442 -1.37 -10.61 5.96
N GLY A 443 -0.63 -10.31 4.88
CA GLY A 443 -0.78 -9.06 4.14
C GLY A 443 -2.16 -8.92 3.51
N LEU A 444 -2.63 -9.93 2.78
CA LEU A 444 -3.96 -9.91 2.15
C LEU A 444 -5.12 -9.87 3.16
N MET A 445 -4.95 -10.49 4.33
CA MET A 445 -5.96 -10.38 5.40
C MET A 445 -5.98 -8.98 6.02
N ALA A 446 -4.82 -8.31 6.12
CA ALA A 446 -4.76 -6.91 6.52
C ALA A 446 -5.42 -6.00 5.47
N ASP A 447 -5.18 -6.26 4.16
CA ASP A 447 -5.84 -5.55 3.06
C ASP A 447 -7.36 -5.73 3.13
N ALA A 448 -7.85 -6.95 3.28
CA ALA A 448 -9.27 -7.24 3.40
C ALA A 448 -9.92 -6.52 4.60
N ALA A 449 -9.25 -6.52 5.76
CA ALA A 449 -9.72 -5.79 6.93
C ALA A 449 -9.77 -4.28 6.69
N GLY A 450 -8.76 -3.72 6.00
CA GLY A 450 -8.72 -2.30 5.61
C GLY A 450 -9.85 -1.93 4.64
N ILE A 451 -10.13 -2.79 3.65
CA ILE A 451 -11.23 -2.60 2.69
C ILE A 451 -12.60 -2.63 3.40
N VAL A 452 -12.82 -3.63 4.27
CA VAL A 452 -14.08 -3.72 5.03
C VAL A 452 -14.24 -2.52 5.96
N ALA A 453 -13.19 -2.12 6.67
CA ALA A 453 -13.20 -0.94 7.52
C ALA A 453 -13.49 0.34 6.71
N ALA A 454 -12.86 0.50 5.54
CA ALA A 454 -13.09 1.64 4.66
C ALA A 454 -14.55 1.73 4.21
N LEU A 455 -15.16 0.59 3.86
CA LEU A 455 -16.58 0.53 3.47
C LEU A 455 -17.50 0.98 4.62
N VAL A 456 -17.32 0.41 5.81
CA VAL A 456 -18.12 0.75 6.99
C VAL A 456 -17.96 2.22 7.38
N ILE A 457 -16.72 2.70 7.41
CA ILE A 457 -16.41 4.09 7.78
C ILE A 457 -16.97 5.06 6.73
N ALA A 458 -16.81 4.75 5.43
CA ALA A 458 -17.38 5.59 4.37
C ALA A 458 -18.91 5.66 4.46
N GLY A 459 -19.59 4.53 4.73
CA GLY A 459 -21.03 4.50 4.96
C GLY A 459 -21.47 5.34 6.17
N MET A 460 -20.64 5.37 7.22
CA MET A 460 -20.91 6.19 8.41
C MET A 460 -20.73 7.70 8.15
N PHE A 461 -19.70 8.09 7.39
CA PHE A 461 -19.37 9.50 7.18
C PHE A 461 -20.10 10.14 6.00
N PHE A 462 -20.44 9.37 4.96
CA PHE A 462 -20.88 9.88 3.67
C PHE A 462 -22.11 9.14 3.10
N GLY A 463 -22.61 8.11 3.82
CA GLY A 463 -23.79 7.33 3.45
C GLY A 463 -25.12 7.94 3.89
#